data_c7486ec1fd748729676c59d200143df0
#
_entry.id   c7486ec1fd748729676c59d200143df0
#
_cell.length_a   1.000
_cell.length_b   1.000
_cell.length_c   1.000
_cell.angle_alpha   90.00
_cell.angle_beta   90.00
_cell.angle_gamma   90.00
#
_symmetry.space_group_name_H-M   'P 1'
#
loop_
_entity.id
_entity.type
_entity.pdbx_description
1 polymer ?
#
loop_
_entity_poly.entity_id
_entity_poly.type
_entity_poly.pdbx_seq_one_letter_code
_entity_poly.pdbx_strand_id
1 'polypeptide(L)'
;EDRATVSGIERNTKKSLNWFKKELASLKTVPSRPKLLSDENFVNRTRPLPGRMFMYKYIPKHKDTLPYYDMFPLIFLVEKAKGGFYGLNLHYLSPKYRAIFFDNLTDFANNKKYNQSTRLRLTYDFLSSSSKLRYFAPCFKHYLSDHVKSRIVEVPANHWETVLFLPTEQFKKSKANTVWTKSRKQFT
;
A
#
# COMPACT_ATOMS: atom_id res chain seq x y z
N GLU A 1 20.12 -7.23 -28.09
CA GLU A 1 19.74 -7.63 -26.71
C GLU A 1 18.73 -6.66 -26.06
N ASP A 2 18.79 -5.36 -26.34
CA ASP A 2 17.95 -4.34 -25.67
C ASP A 2 16.46 -4.37 -26.03
N ARG A 3 16.07 -4.82 -27.23
CA ARG A 3 14.66 -4.87 -27.66
C ARG A 3 13.82 -5.93 -26.93
N ALA A 4 14.41 -7.04 -26.53
CA ALA A 4 13.69 -8.09 -25.79
C ALA A 4 13.39 -7.68 -24.35
N THR A 5 14.31 -6.94 -23.71
CA THR A 5 14.15 -6.42 -22.33
C THR A 5 13.07 -5.33 -22.28
N VAL A 6 13.08 -4.40 -23.21
CA VAL A 6 12.08 -3.32 -23.29
C VAL A 6 10.66 -3.88 -23.50
N SER A 7 10.50 -4.85 -24.43
CA SER A 7 9.19 -5.46 -24.67
C SER A 7 8.68 -6.28 -23.47
N GLY A 8 9.59 -6.87 -22.69
CA GLY A 8 9.25 -7.60 -21.45
C GLY A 8 8.76 -6.66 -20.36
N ILE A 9 9.41 -5.53 -20.16
CA ILE A 9 9.02 -4.48 -19.20
C ILE A 9 7.67 -3.89 -19.59
N GLU A 10 7.45 -3.55 -20.86
CA GLU A 10 6.17 -3.02 -21.34
C GLU A 10 5.01 -3.99 -21.15
N ARG A 11 5.21 -5.28 -21.43
CA ARG A 11 4.18 -6.32 -21.23
C ARG A 11 3.82 -6.48 -19.77
N ASN A 12 4.80 -6.48 -18.88
CA ASN A 12 4.57 -6.57 -17.44
C ASN A 12 3.83 -5.34 -16.92
N THR A 13 4.19 -4.14 -17.37
CA THR A 13 3.52 -2.89 -17.01
C THR A 13 2.05 -2.88 -17.45
N LYS A 14 1.73 -3.27 -18.70
CA LYS A 14 0.36 -3.37 -19.18
C LYS A 14 -0.45 -4.42 -18.40
N LYS A 15 0.15 -5.57 -18.10
CA LYS A 15 -0.47 -6.63 -17.31
C LYS A 15 -0.78 -6.13 -15.89
N SER A 16 0.16 -5.46 -15.25
CA SER A 16 0.00 -4.88 -13.92
C SER A 16 -1.07 -3.79 -13.88
N LEU A 17 -1.10 -2.92 -14.90
CA LEU A 17 -2.14 -1.89 -15.04
C LEU A 17 -3.54 -2.49 -15.19
N ASN A 18 -3.70 -3.52 -16.02
CA ASN A 18 -4.98 -4.18 -16.23
C ASN A 18 -5.45 -4.89 -14.96
N TRP A 19 -4.56 -5.59 -14.29
CA TRP A 19 -4.83 -6.21 -13.01
C TRP A 19 -5.30 -5.17 -11.98
N PHE A 20 -4.55 -4.07 -11.84
CA PHE A 20 -4.87 -3.01 -10.89
C PHE A 20 -6.22 -2.35 -11.18
N LYS A 21 -6.50 -2.00 -12.45
CA LYS A 21 -7.79 -1.42 -12.86
C LYS A 21 -8.96 -2.35 -12.51
N LYS A 22 -8.81 -3.65 -12.77
CA LYS A 22 -9.81 -4.68 -12.44
C LYS A 22 -10.06 -4.73 -10.92
N GLU A 23 -9.00 -4.79 -10.13
CA GLU A 23 -9.10 -4.85 -8.67
C GLU A 23 -9.69 -3.57 -8.09
N LEU A 24 -9.25 -2.38 -8.57
CA LEU A 24 -9.79 -1.10 -8.14
C LEU A 24 -11.29 -0.97 -8.46
N ALA A 25 -11.72 -1.43 -9.64
CA ALA A 25 -13.14 -1.45 -10.00
C ALA A 25 -13.95 -2.33 -9.05
N SER A 26 -13.41 -3.49 -8.68
CA SER A 26 -14.04 -4.40 -7.72
C SER A 26 -14.17 -3.82 -6.31
N LEU A 27 -13.26 -2.93 -5.90
CA LEU A 27 -13.32 -2.25 -4.61
C LEU A 27 -14.33 -1.09 -4.57
N LYS A 28 -14.65 -0.53 -5.74
CA LYS A 28 -15.67 0.53 -5.86
C LYS A 28 -17.09 -0.01 -5.75
N THR A 29 -17.33 -1.20 -6.24
CA THR A 29 -18.61 -1.94 -6.08
C THR A 29 -18.62 -2.55 -4.68
N VAL A 30 -19.31 -1.91 -3.74
CA VAL A 30 -19.45 -2.41 -2.37
C VAL A 30 -20.46 -3.57 -2.38
N PRO A 31 -20.02 -4.82 -2.19
CA PRO A 31 -20.96 -5.89 -1.86
C PRO A 31 -21.59 -5.57 -0.49
N SER A 32 -22.85 -5.90 -0.31
CA SER A 32 -23.50 -5.78 1.00
C SER A 32 -22.72 -6.59 2.05
N ARG A 33 -22.68 -6.10 3.29
CA ARG A 33 -21.96 -6.73 4.41
C ARG A 33 -22.18 -8.26 4.53
N PRO A 34 -23.40 -8.80 4.29
CA PRO A 34 -23.64 -10.26 4.26
C PRO A 34 -22.88 -10.98 3.14
N LYS A 35 -22.73 -10.36 1.98
CA LYS A 35 -22.04 -10.95 0.83
C LYS A 35 -20.51 -10.98 1.00
N LEU A 36 -19.95 -10.04 1.76
CA LEU A 36 -18.54 -10.03 2.16
C LEU A 36 -18.22 -11.14 3.17
N LEU A 37 -19.16 -11.45 4.05
CA LEU A 37 -18.98 -12.49 5.08
C LEU A 37 -19.22 -13.91 4.55
N SER A 38 -19.96 -14.06 3.44
CA SER A 38 -20.24 -15.35 2.80
C SER A 38 -19.23 -15.76 1.72
N ASP A 39 -18.30 -14.88 1.36
CA ASP A 39 -17.26 -15.19 0.36
C ASP A 39 -16.14 -16.00 1.04
N GLU A 40 -16.08 -17.30 0.74
CA GLU A 40 -15.03 -18.21 1.24
C GLU A 40 -13.61 -17.74 0.89
N ASN A 41 -13.44 -17.03 -0.23
CA ASN A 41 -12.18 -16.39 -0.59
C ASN A 41 -11.81 -15.22 0.33
N PHE A 42 -12.80 -14.59 0.96
CA PHE A 42 -12.59 -13.54 1.95
C PHE A 42 -12.07 -14.14 3.27
N VAL A 43 -12.62 -15.26 3.72
CA VAL A 43 -12.23 -15.92 4.97
C VAL A 43 -10.80 -16.48 4.89
N ASN A 44 -10.40 -17.04 3.75
CA ASN A 44 -9.08 -17.65 3.58
C ASN A 44 -7.93 -16.64 3.31
N ARG A 45 -8.24 -15.40 2.91
CA ARG A 45 -7.25 -14.34 2.66
C ARG A 45 -7.22 -13.24 3.74
N THR A 46 -7.96 -13.39 4.82
CA THR A 46 -8.22 -12.34 5.82
C THR A 46 -7.17 -12.22 6.92
N ARG A 47 -6.04 -12.88 6.82
CA ARG A 47 -4.89 -12.58 7.71
C ARG A 47 -3.84 -11.81 6.93
N PRO A 48 -3.96 -10.49 6.81
CA PRO A 48 -2.90 -9.70 6.21
C PRO A 48 -1.61 -9.94 6.98
N LEU A 49 -0.56 -10.30 6.24
CA LEU A 49 0.74 -10.61 6.80
C LEU A 49 1.64 -9.37 6.75
N PRO A 50 2.40 -9.08 7.83
CA PRO A 50 3.41 -8.05 7.82
C PRO A 50 4.40 -8.20 6.66
N GLY A 51 4.85 -7.07 6.11
CA GLY A 51 5.78 -7.03 4.99
C GLY A 51 5.15 -7.18 3.60
N ARG A 52 3.83 -7.36 3.52
CA ARG A 52 3.10 -7.44 2.25
C ARG A 52 2.33 -6.17 1.96
N MET A 53 2.07 -5.91 0.68
CA MET A 53 1.33 -4.76 0.21
C MET A 53 -0.14 -5.09 0.04
N PHE A 54 -1.00 -4.18 0.53
CA PHE A 54 -2.46 -4.31 0.47
C PHE A 54 -3.12 -3.03 0.01
N MET A 55 -4.29 -3.17 -0.60
CA MET A 55 -5.20 -2.08 -0.88
C MET A 55 -6.64 -2.43 -0.50
N TYR A 56 -7.40 -1.43 -0.08
CA TYR A 56 -8.79 -1.58 0.36
C TYR A 56 -9.49 -0.23 0.36
N LYS A 57 -10.82 -0.24 0.49
CA LYS A 57 -11.58 0.99 0.75
C LYS A 57 -11.64 1.26 2.23
N TYR A 58 -11.32 2.48 2.64
CA TYR A 58 -11.29 2.89 4.04
C TYR A 58 -12.06 4.19 4.28
N ILE A 59 -12.86 4.21 5.34
CA ILE A 59 -13.55 5.41 5.82
C ILE A 59 -13.19 5.58 7.30
N PRO A 60 -12.31 6.55 7.65
CA PRO A 60 -11.82 6.69 9.02
C PRO A 60 -12.94 7.08 9.99
N LYS A 61 -12.78 6.69 11.25
CA LYS A 61 -13.71 7.01 12.33
C LYS A 61 -13.95 8.52 12.44
N HIS A 62 -12.90 9.29 12.30
CA HIS A 62 -12.92 10.75 12.47
C HIS A 62 -12.89 11.50 11.13
N LYS A 63 -13.56 10.96 10.10
CA LYS A 63 -13.57 11.54 8.74
C LYS A 63 -13.97 13.02 8.72
N ASP A 64 -14.84 13.46 9.64
CA ASP A 64 -15.38 14.82 9.63
C ASP A 64 -14.40 15.84 10.21
N THR A 65 -13.57 15.43 11.17
CA THR A 65 -12.56 16.27 11.84
C THR A 65 -11.18 16.20 11.20
N LEU A 66 -10.86 15.11 10.46
CA LEU A 66 -9.59 14.99 9.78
C LEU A 66 -9.46 16.03 8.66
N PRO A 67 -8.29 16.68 8.51
CA PRO A 67 -8.05 17.64 7.44
C PRO A 67 -8.08 17.00 6.05
N TYR A 68 -7.69 15.75 5.96
CA TYR A 68 -7.76 14.89 4.78
C TYR A 68 -7.55 13.43 5.17
N TYR A 69 -7.96 12.52 4.31
CA TYR A 69 -7.69 11.08 4.44
C TYR A 69 -7.70 10.41 3.06
N ASP A 70 -6.99 9.30 2.95
CA ASP A 70 -6.99 8.48 1.75
C ASP A 70 -8.12 7.45 1.82
N MET A 71 -8.99 7.46 0.82
CA MET A 71 -10.14 6.56 0.74
C MET A 71 -9.78 5.17 0.20
N PHE A 72 -8.68 5.05 -0.54
CA PHE A 72 -8.17 3.78 -1.08
C PHE A 72 -6.68 3.63 -0.73
N PRO A 73 -6.37 3.37 0.55
CA PRO A 73 -4.99 3.20 0.98
C PRO A 73 -4.27 2.10 0.21
N LEU A 74 -3.02 2.37 -0.15
CA LEU A 74 -2.04 1.41 -0.63
C LEU A 74 -0.93 1.31 0.42
N ILE A 75 -0.94 0.23 1.18
CA ILE A 75 -0.08 0.10 2.36
C ILE A 75 0.84 -1.11 2.29
N PHE A 76 2.03 -0.96 2.89
CA PHE A 76 2.73 -2.10 3.44
C PHE A 76 2.26 -2.32 4.88
N LEU A 77 1.79 -3.52 5.18
CA LEU A 77 1.41 -3.88 6.54
C LEU A 77 2.68 -4.01 7.39
N VAL A 78 2.72 -3.30 8.51
CA VAL A 78 3.85 -3.35 9.45
C VAL A 78 3.55 -4.33 10.57
N GLU A 79 2.47 -4.13 11.30
CA GLU A 79 2.11 -4.98 12.43
C GLU A 79 0.62 -4.92 12.75
N LYS A 80 0.16 -5.89 13.53
CA LYS A 80 -1.18 -5.89 14.09
C LYS A 80 -1.27 -4.93 15.27
N ALA A 81 -2.43 -4.31 15.42
CA ALA A 81 -2.73 -3.42 16.53
C ALA A 81 -4.08 -3.77 17.15
N LYS A 82 -4.35 -3.28 18.35
CA LYS A 82 -5.67 -3.44 18.99
C LYS A 82 -6.76 -2.80 18.13
N GLY A 83 -7.71 -3.61 17.69
CA GLY A 83 -8.81 -3.19 16.83
C GLY A 83 -8.45 -2.93 15.37
N GLY A 84 -7.21 -3.24 14.94
CA GLY A 84 -6.78 -3.00 13.59
C GLY A 84 -5.33 -3.37 13.30
N PHE A 85 -4.65 -2.52 12.55
CA PHE A 85 -3.26 -2.74 12.14
C PHE A 85 -2.56 -1.42 11.81
N TYR A 86 -1.23 -1.43 11.88
CA TYR A 86 -0.38 -0.36 11.40
C TYR A 86 0.10 -0.66 9.98
N GLY A 87 0.11 0.37 9.14
CA GLY A 87 0.60 0.28 7.78
C GLY A 87 1.29 1.56 7.31
N LEU A 88 2.23 1.38 6.38
CA LEU A 88 2.87 2.48 5.67
C LEU A 88 2.08 2.78 4.40
N ASN A 89 1.30 3.86 4.39
CA ASN A 89 0.54 4.28 3.22
C ASN A 89 1.41 5.17 2.32
N LEU A 90 1.87 4.59 1.23
CA LEU A 90 2.78 5.25 0.29
C LEU A 90 2.13 6.38 -0.52
N HIS A 91 0.81 6.45 -0.54
CA HIS A 91 0.10 7.58 -1.14
C HIS A 91 0.42 8.94 -0.48
N TYR A 92 0.85 8.93 0.80
CA TYR A 92 1.31 10.14 1.49
C TYR A 92 2.70 10.62 1.06
N LEU A 93 3.41 9.85 0.23
CA LEU A 93 4.68 10.23 -0.40
C LEU A 93 4.45 10.71 -1.84
N SER A 94 5.19 11.73 -2.25
CA SER A 94 5.28 12.09 -3.66
C SER A 94 5.97 10.96 -4.45
N PRO A 95 5.77 10.87 -5.77
CA PRO A 95 6.39 9.84 -6.62
C PRO A 95 7.90 9.71 -6.43
N LYS A 96 8.61 10.84 -6.27
CA LYS A 96 10.05 10.85 -5.99
C LYS A 96 10.43 10.08 -4.72
N TYR A 97 9.71 10.31 -3.63
CA TYR A 97 9.99 9.64 -2.36
C TYR A 97 9.49 8.19 -2.33
N ARG A 98 8.45 7.86 -3.11
CA ARG A 98 8.04 6.46 -3.34
C ARG A 98 9.16 5.69 -4.03
N ALA A 99 9.83 6.30 -5.04
CA ALA A 99 10.96 5.68 -5.71
C ALA A 99 12.10 5.39 -4.74
N ILE A 100 12.52 6.37 -3.95
CA ILE A 100 13.58 6.20 -2.93
C ILE A 100 13.22 5.11 -1.92
N PHE A 101 11.97 5.08 -1.46
CA PHE A 101 11.49 4.06 -0.55
C PHE A 101 11.57 2.66 -1.18
N PHE A 102 11.09 2.55 -2.42
CA PHE A 102 11.03 1.29 -3.14
C PHE A 102 12.41 0.74 -3.49
N ASP A 103 13.34 1.60 -3.90
CA ASP A 103 14.73 1.21 -4.16
C ASP A 103 15.37 0.59 -2.91
N ASN A 104 15.24 1.25 -1.75
CA ASN A 104 15.74 0.72 -0.49
C ASN A 104 15.07 -0.62 -0.10
N LEU A 105 13.76 -0.75 -0.34
CA LEU A 105 13.02 -1.98 -0.06
C LEU A 105 13.48 -3.14 -0.96
N THR A 106 13.68 -2.88 -2.24
CA THR A 106 14.08 -3.90 -3.22
C THR A 106 15.51 -4.38 -3.02
N ASP A 107 16.40 -3.54 -2.51
CA ASP A 107 17.76 -3.93 -2.15
C ASP A 107 17.77 -5.06 -1.13
N PHE A 108 16.85 -5.08 -0.20
CA PHE A 108 16.71 -6.18 0.76
C PHE A 108 15.92 -7.36 0.20
N ALA A 109 14.78 -7.09 -0.44
CA ALA A 109 13.85 -8.11 -0.91
C ALA A 109 14.42 -8.98 -2.06
N ASN A 110 15.25 -8.39 -2.93
CA ASN A 110 15.81 -9.05 -4.11
C ASN A 110 17.26 -9.52 -3.94
N ASN A 111 17.88 -9.27 -2.80
CA ASN A 111 19.27 -9.63 -2.58
C ASN A 111 19.47 -11.15 -2.52
N LYS A 112 20.06 -11.71 -3.60
CA LYS A 112 20.31 -13.16 -3.72
C LYS A 112 21.33 -13.71 -2.72
N LYS A 113 22.09 -12.85 -2.04
CA LYS A 113 23.04 -13.26 -0.98
C LYS A 113 22.34 -13.74 0.29
N TYR A 114 21.07 -13.38 0.48
CA TYR A 114 20.30 -13.75 1.65
C TYR A 114 19.31 -14.87 1.34
N ASN A 115 19.11 -15.78 2.28
CA ASN A 115 18.04 -16.77 2.21
C ASN A 115 16.67 -16.09 2.40
N GLN A 116 15.60 -16.80 2.11
CA GLN A 116 14.23 -16.25 2.14
C GLN A 116 13.85 -15.70 3.53
N SER A 117 14.19 -16.38 4.61
CA SER A 117 13.86 -15.95 5.97
C SER A 117 14.60 -14.66 6.35
N THR A 118 15.87 -14.54 5.97
CA THR A 118 16.67 -13.33 6.20
C THR A 118 16.10 -12.14 5.41
N ARG A 119 15.73 -12.35 4.14
CA ARG A 119 15.10 -11.30 3.32
C ARG A 119 13.79 -10.80 3.93
N LEU A 120 12.93 -11.71 4.37
CA LEU A 120 11.67 -11.36 5.04
C LEU A 120 11.92 -10.55 6.31
N ARG A 121 12.89 -10.95 7.13
CA ARG A 121 13.25 -10.22 8.35
C ARG A 121 13.79 -8.83 8.05
N LEU A 122 14.73 -8.69 7.11
CA LEU A 122 15.29 -7.39 6.73
C LEU A 122 14.23 -6.47 6.13
N THR A 123 13.33 -7.00 5.31
CA THR A 123 12.18 -6.25 4.79
C THR A 123 11.29 -5.75 5.91
N TYR A 124 10.97 -6.60 6.88
CA TYR A 124 10.18 -6.21 8.05
C TYR A 124 10.88 -5.15 8.90
N ASP A 125 12.16 -5.34 9.19
CA ASP A 125 12.97 -4.39 9.98
C ASP A 125 13.03 -3.03 9.28
N PHE A 126 13.19 -3.00 7.96
CA PHE A 126 13.15 -1.77 7.18
C PHE A 126 11.79 -1.08 7.26
N LEU A 127 10.69 -1.80 7.05
CA LEU A 127 9.34 -1.24 7.13
C LEU A 127 9.03 -0.72 8.53
N SER A 128 9.39 -1.45 9.56
CA SER A 128 9.18 -1.05 10.95
C SER A 128 10.01 0.18 11.34
N SER A 129 11.27 0.25 10.90
CA SER A 129 12.14 1.39 11.16
C SER A 129 11.76 2.63 10.35
N SER A 130 11.14 2.45 9.18
CA SER A 130 10.70 3.56 8.31
C SER A 130 9.71 4.50 9.00
N SER A 131 8.93 4.00 9.97
CA SER A 131 8.04 4.83 10.78
C SER A 131 8.79 5.90 11.60
N LYS A 132 10.05 5.65 11.92
CA LYS A 132 10.91 6.55 12.70
C LYS A 132 11.70 7.53 11.82
N LEU A 133 11.77 7.26 10.52
CA LEU A 133 12.47 8.14 9.58
C LEU A 133 11.61 9.35 9.24
N ARG A 134 12.18 10.55 9.39
CA ARG A 134 11.52 11.83 9.18
C ARG A 134 10.68 11.90 7.90
N TYR A 135 11.20 11.37 6.78
CA TYR A 135 10.52 11.44 5.50
C TYR A 135 9.37 10.43 5.35
N PHE A 136 9.39 9.33 6.09
CA PHE A 136 8.40 8.25 5.99
C PHE A 136 7.42 8.20 7.15
N ALA A 137 7.72 8.89 8.25
CA ALA A 137 6.83 8.98 9.41
C ALA A 137 5.37 9.40 9.05
N PRO A 138 5.12 10.33 8.10
CA PRO A 138 3.77 10.69 7.69
C PRO A 138 2.97 9.55 7.07
N CYS A 139 3.64 8.51 6.55
CA CYS A 139 3.00 7.36 5.92
C CYS A 139 2.51 6.33 6.94
N PHE A 140 3.06 6.34 8.16
CA PHE A 140 2.71 5.40 9.20
C PHE A 140 1.32 5.74 9.77
N LYS A 141 0.37 4.84 9.57
CA LYS A 141 -1.03 5.04 9.94
C LYS A 141 -1.58 3.85 10.70
N HIS A 142 -2.44 4.12 11.66
CA HIS A 142 -3.27 3.11 12.32
C HIS A 142 -4.62 3.00 11.61
N TYR A 143 -4.93 1.81 11.13
CA TYR A 143 -6.19 1.49 10.47
C TYR A 143 -7.06 0.62 11.36
N LEU A 144 -8.28 1.06 11.60
CA LEU A 144 -9.26 0.29 12.38
C LEU A 144 -9.99 -0.70 11.47
N SER A 145 -10.04 -1.96 11.85
CA SER A 145 -10.66 -3.03 11.05
C SER A 145 -12.14 -2.77 10.74
N ASP A 146 -12.89 -2.22 11.68
CA ASP A 146 -14.32 -1.89 11.50
C ASP A 146 -14.57 -0.77 10.49
N HIS A 147 -13.52 -0.01 10.16
CA HIS A 147 -13.55 1.09 9.20
C HIS A 147 -13.07 0.70 7.81
N VAL A 148 -12.60 -0.52 7.61
CA VAL A 148 -12.38 -1.12 6.29
C VAL A 148 -13.75 -1.41 5.66
N LYS A 149 -14.00 -0.87 4.46
CA LYS A 149 -15.31 -0.90 3.78
C LYS A 149 -15.31 -1.72 2.49
N SER A 150 -14.30 -2.55 2.30
CA SER A 150 -14.22 -3.51 1.20
C SER A 150 -13.42 -4.74 1.63
N ARG A 151 -13.33 -5.73 0.76
CA ARG A 151 -12.30 -6.76 0.91
C ARG A 151 -10.91 -6.13 0.90
N ILE A 152 -9.97 -6.75 1.59
CA ILE A 152 -8.57 -6.38 1.55
C ILE A 152 -7.91 -7.18 0.41
N VAL A 153 -7.29 -6.48 -0.54
CA VAL A 153 -6.65 -7.08 -1.70
C VAL A 153 -5.14 -7.04 -1.51
N GLU A 154 -4.51 -8.20 -1.53
CA GLU A 154 -3.05 -8.28 -1.57
C GLU A 154 -2.55 -7.92 -2.97
N VAL A 155 -1.56 -7.04 -3.04
CA VAL A 155 -0.85 -6.70 -4.28
C VAL A 155 0.35 -7.63 -4.40
N PRO A 156 0.37 -8.52 -5.41
CA PRO A 156 1.52 -9.40 -5.62
C PRO A 156 2.82 -8.60 -5.85
N ALA A 157 3.94 -9.12 -5.37
CA ALA A 157 5.23 -8.43 -5.39
C ALA A 157 5.68 -7.99 -6.82
N ASN A 158 5.36 -8.78 -7.83
CA ASN A 158 5.65 -8.46 -9.23
C ASN A 158 4.84 -7.26 -9.78
N HIS A 159 3.85 -6.77 -9.05
CA HIS A 159 3.07 -5.59 -9.39
C HIS A 159 3.43 -4.34 -8.57
N TRP A 160 4.24 -4.48 -7.51
CA TRP A 160 4.54 -3.40 -6.59
C TRP A 160 5.09 -2.17 -7.30
N GLU A 161 6.11 -2.34 -8.14
CA GLU A 161 6.73 -1.23 -8.86
C GLU A 161 5.72 -0.44 -9.68
N THR A 162 4.90 -1.13 -10.49
CA THR A 162 3.89 -0.46 -11.31
C THR A 162 2.84 0.25 -10.46
N VAL A 163 2.31 -0.44 -9.43
CA VAL A 163 1.21 0.09 -8.61
C VAL A 163 1.64 1.30 -7.78
N LEU A 164 2.89 1.32 -7.30
CA LEU A 164 3.44 2.43 -6.53
C LEU A 164 3.52 3.75 -7.32
N PHE A 165 3.71 3.67 -8.63
CA PHE A 165 3.85 4.85 -9.48
C PHE A 165 2.56 5.26 -10.19
N LEU A 166 1.50 4.47 -10.08
CA LEU A 166 0.20 4.87 -10.59
C LEU A 166 -0.41 5.98 -9.70
N PRO A 167 -1.06 6.99 -10.31
CA PRO A 167 -1.76 8.04 -9.57
C PRO A 167 -3.09 7.49 -9.02
N THR A 168 -3.02 6.63 -8.01
CA THR A 168 -4.16 5.89 -7.46
C THR A 168 -4.66 6.45 -6.15
N GLU A 169 -3.94 7.40 -5.57
CA GLU A 169 -4.34 8.10 -4.36
C GLU A 169 -5.69 8.79 -4.54
N GLN A 170 -6.59 8.58 -3.58
CA GLN A 170 -7.90 9.22 -3.54
C GLN A 170 -8.10 9.95 -2.22
N PHE A 171 -7.38 11.06 -2.08
CA PHE A 171 -7.56 11.93 -0.94
C PHE A 171 -8.90 12.63 -0.96
N LYS A 172 -9.59 12.60 0.18
CA LYS A 172 -10.76 13.42 0.44
C LYS A 172 -10.34 14.68 1.17
N LYS A 173 -11.01 15.81 0.86
CA LYS A 173 -10.77 17.15 1.41
C LYS A 173 -9.45 17.80 1.00
N SER A 174 -8.59 17.16 0.21
CA SER A 174 -7.33 17.74 -0.25
C SER A 174 -6.85 17.08 -1.55
N LYS A 175 -5.98 17.79 -2.27
CA LYS A 175 -5.29 17.26 -3.46
C LYS A 175 -3.97 16.59 -3.03
N ALA A 176 -3.51 15.61 -3.80
CA ALA A 176 -2.28 14.86 -3.51
C ALA A 176 -1.07 15.78 -3.28
N ASN A 177 -0.83 16.75 -4.16
CA ASN A 177 0.27 17.70 -4.02
C ASN A 177 0.24 18.48 -2.70
N THR A 178 -0.96 18.87 -2.25
CA THR A 178 -1.14 19.56 -0.96
C THR A 178 -0.83 18.63 0.21
N VAL A 179 -1.28 17.38 0.14
CA VAL A 179 -0.97 16.36 1.15
C VAL A 179 0.53 16.14 1.24
N TRP A 180 1.21 15.97 0.11
CA TRP A 180 2.66 15.75 0.07
C TRP A 180 3.45 16.93 0.65
N THR A 181 3.04 18.16 0.35
CA THR A 181 3.66 19.37 0.88
C THR A 181 3.46 19.50 2.39
N LYS A 182 2.23 19.28 2.87
CA LYS A 182 1.91 19.31 4.30
C LYS A 182 2.63 18.20 5.07
N SER A 183 2.66 16.99 4.54
CA SER A 183 3.36 15.86 5.14
C SER A 183 4.85 16.15 5.32
N ARG A 184 5.48 16.86 4.40
CA ARG A 184 6.87 17.30 4.54
C ARG A 184 7.06 18.36 5.63
N LYS A 185 6.18 19.34 5.69
CA LYS A 185 6.30 20.45 6.64
C LYS A 185 6.10 20.04 8.10
N GLN A 186 5.39 18.96 8.37
CA GLN A 186 5.18 18.47 9.73
C GLN A 186 6.47 17.98 10.40
N PHE A 187 7.53 17.76 9.62
CA PHE A 187 8.79 17.20 10.08
C PHE A 187 10.01 18.09 9.73
N THR A 188 9.78 19.27 9.22
CA THR A 188 10.79 20.35 9.10
C THR A 188 10.81 21.21 10.33
#